data_a5e29b110b4c757afca6e7011f72ca1d
#
_entry.id   a5e29b110b4c757afca6e7011f72ca1d
#
_cell.length_a   1.000
_cell.length_b   1.000
_cell.length_c   1.000
_cell.angle_alpha   90.00
_cell.angle_beta   90.00
_cell.angle_gamma   90.00
#
_symmetry.space_group_name_H-M   'P 1'
#
loop_
_entity.id
_entity.type
_entity.pdbx_description
1 polymer ?
#
loop_
_entity_poly.entity_id
_entity_poly.type
_entity_poly.pdbx_seq_one_letter_code
_entity_poly.pdbx_strand_id
1 'polypeptide(L)'
;VLQGSEVTYAFVGETLPALEEAGIDLDVYLVTSSELFDRFSVAEQHEIFPDTVAQEAMGITGFTLPTMYRWIRSELGRANTMYPFEKGRYLSSGVGDMVIHEAGLDGEGQIKRIKSYLDALVRAR
;
A
#
# COMPACT_ATOMS: atom_id res chain seq x y z
N VAL A 1 2.98 -2.23 1.41
CA VAL A 1 3.20 -2.74 0.05
C VAL A 1 2.64 -1.76 -0.96
N LEU A 2 3.44 -1.33 -1.90
CA LEU A 2 3.09 -0.38 -2.95
C LEU A 2 2.96 -1.10 -4.30
N GLN A 3 1.91 -0.78 -5.04
CA GLN A 3 1.69 -1.31 -6.38
C GLN A 3 1.15 -0.21 -7.29
N GLY A 4 1.91 0.13 -8.31
CA GLY A 4 1.56 1.18 -9.28
C GLY A 4 2.49 2.39 -9.19
N SER A 5 2.80 2.97 -10.34
CA SER A 5 3.81 4.03 -10.45
C SER A 5 3.37 5.33 -9.77
N GLU A 6 2.14 5.77 -9.97
CA GLU A 6 1.69 7.06 -9.45
C GLU A 6 1.60 7.07 -7.91
N VAL A 7 1.07 5.99 -7.31
CA VAL A 7 1.02 5.89 -5.85
C VAL A 7 2.42 5.77 -5.27
N THR A 8 3.34 5.13 -5.98
CA THR A 8 4.75 5.02 -5.58
C THR A 8 5.45 6.37 -5.62
N TYR A 9 5.23 7.17 -6.66
CA TYR A 9 5.78 8.52 -6.74
C TYR A 9 5.29 9.40 -5.59
N ALA A 10 3.98 9.35 -5.30
CA ALA A 10 3.40 10.10 -4.19
C ALA A 10 3.99 9.63 -2.85
N PHE A 11 4.20 8.32 -2.69
CA PHE A 11 4.80 7.77 -1.48
C PHE A 11 6.24 8.28 -1.29
N VAL A 12 7.08 8.12 -2.30
CA VAL A 12 8.50 8.49 -2.21
C VAL A 12 8.67 10.00 -2.06
N GLY A 13 7.88 10.80 -2.78
CA GLY A 13 8.01 12.26 -2.82
C GLY A 13 7.38 12.97 -1.63
N GLU A 14 6.32 12.44 -1.05
CA GLU A 14 5.53 13.13 -0.02
C GLU A 14 5.38 12.32 1.26
N THR A 15 4.98 11.07 1.17
CA THR A 15 4.67 10.24 2.33
C THR A 15 5.92 9.85 3.11
N LEU A 16 6.92 9.33 2.44
CA LEU A 16 8.14 8.86 3.09
C LEU A 16 8.87 9.96 3.86
N PRO A 17 9.09 11.16 3.29
CA PRO A 17 9.70 12.25 4.04
C PRO A 17 8.89 12.64 5.30
N ALA A 18 7.57 12.66 5.19
CA ALA A 18 6.70 13.00 6.33
C ALA A 18 6.75 11.92 7.42
N LEU A 19 6.83 10.65 7.05
CA LEU A 19 6.98 9.55 8.01
C LEU A 19 8.33 9.61 8.72
N GLU A 20 9.40 9.89 8.00
CA GLU A 20 10.74 10.07 8.57
C GLU A 20 10.76 11.21 9.57
N GLU A 21 10.15 12.34 9.22
CA GLU A 21 10.03 13.50 10.10
C GLU A 21 9.23 13.19 11.37
N ALA A 22 8.21 12.35 11.25
CA ALA A 22 7.40 11.90 12.38
C ALA A 22 8.07 10.79 13.21
N GLY A 23 9.25 10.31 12.81
CA GLY A 23 9.95 9.23 13.51
C GLY A 23 9.32 7.86 13.29
N ILE A 24 8.56 7.69 12.23
CA ILE A 24 7.91 6.42 11.87
C ILE A 24 8.80 5.66 10.90
N ASP A 25 9.22 4.46 11.31
CA ASP A 25 10.05 3.57 10.49
C ASP A 25 9.20 2.42 9.97
N LEU A 26 9.21 2.24 8.66
CA LEU A 26 8.43 1.21 7.99
C LEU A 26 9.29 0.47 6.96
N ASP A 27 9.05 -0.83 6.85
CA ASP A 27 9.53 -1.61 5.72
C ASP A 27 8.61 -1.39 4.52
N VAL A 28 9.20 -1.05 3.38
CA VAL A 28 8.45 -0.75 2.15
C VAL A 28 8.76 -1.80 1.10
N TYR A 29 7.72 -2.42 0.57
CA TYR A 29 7.81 -3.42 -0.49
C TYR A 29 7.11 -2.89 -1.74
N LEU A 30 7.83 -2.86 -2.85
CA LEU A 30 7.30 -2.41 -4.13
C LEU A 30 7.05 -3.60 -5.05
N VAL A 31 5.81 -3.76 -5.48
CA VAL A 31 5.44 -4.80 -6.46
C VAL A 31 5.64 -4.24 -7.86
N THR A 32 6.70 -4.65 -8.53
CA THR A 32 6.99 -4.27 -9.92
C THR A 32 6.50 -5.32 -10.90
N SER A 33 6.59 -6.59 -10.54
CA SER A 33 6.10 -7.70 -11.36
C SER A 33 5.79 -8.91 -10.47
N SER A 34 4.51 -9.19 -10.30
CA SER A 34 4.07 -10.41 -9.60
C SER A 34 4.42 -11.67 -10.39
N GLU A 35 4.46 -11.57 -11.72
CA GLU A 35 4.82 -12.69 -12.60
C GLU A 35 6.27 -13.11 -12.42
N LEU A 36 7.19 -12.17 -12.28
CA LEU A 36 8.59 -12.47 -12.00
C LEU A 36 8.76 -13.05 -10.60
N PHE A 37 8.01 -12.55 -9.64
CA PHE A 37 8.00 -13.09 -8.28
C PHE A 37 7.55 -14.56 -8.28
N ASP A 38 6.56 -14.92 -9.09
CA ASP A 38 6.04 -16.28 -9.20
C ASP A 38 7.06 -17.25 -9.79
N ARG A 39 8.11 -16.77 -10.43
CA ARG A 39 9.19 -17.62 -10.95
C ARG A 39 10.17 -18.09 -9.87
N PHE A 40 10.19 -17.44 -8.73
CA PHE A 40 10.99 -17.91 -7.60
C PHE A 40 10.33 -19.13 -6.97
N SER A 41 11.15 -19.99 -6.36
CA SER A 41 10.61 -21.09 -5.55
C SER A 41 9.80 -20.56 -4.37
N VAL A 42 8.94 -21.39 -3.81
CA VAL A 42 8.15 -21.02 -2.64
C VAL A 42 9.05 -20.57 -1.48
N ALA A 43 10.17 -21.29 -1.28
CA ALA A 43 11.14 -20.91 -0.24
C ALA A 43 11.75 -19.54 -0.48
N GLU A 44 12.13 -19.24 -1.73
CA GLU A 44 12.67 -17.93 -2.09
C GLU A 44 11.64 -16.83 -1.96
N GLN A 45 10.38 -17.10 -2.33
CA GLN A 45 9.28 -16.14 -2.15
C GLN A 45 9.09 -15.76 -0.67
N HIS A 46 9.13 -16.77 0.22
CA HIS A 46 9.00 -16.54 1.66
C HIS A 46 10.22 -15.81 2.25
N GLU A 47 11.38 -15.97 1.65
CA GLU A 47 12.58 -15.24 2.06
C GLU A 47 12.48 -13.76 1.69
N ILE A 48 11.97 -13.45 0.48
CA ILE A 48 11.80 -12.08 -0.01
C ILE A 48 10.66 -11.38 0.71
N PHE A 49 9.52 -12.06 0.86
CA PHE A 49 8.31 -11.52 1.48
C PHE A 49 7.72 -12.55 2.46
N PRO A 50 8.19 -12.55 3.72
CA PRO A 50 7.74 -13.53 4.72
C PRO A 50 6.26 -13.41 5.08
N ASP A 51 5.65 -14.51 5.49
CA ASP A 51 4.26 -14.52 5.95
C ASP A 51 4.03 -13.58 7.13
N THR A 52 5.00 -13.45 8.01
CA THR A 52 4.93 -12.51 9.15
C THR A 52 4.75 -11.07 8.69
N VAL A 53 5.43 -10.70 7.61
CA VAL A 53 5.28 -9.38 6.99
C VAL A 53 3.90 -9.25 6.36
N ALA A 54 3.45 -10.26 5.63
CA ALA A 54 2.14 -10.26 4.98
C ALA A 54 0.99 -10.10 5.99
N GLN A 55 1.13 -10.65 7.19
CA GLN A 55 0.12 -10.56 8.25
C GLN A 55 0.03 -9.17 8.89
N GLU A 56 1.09 -8.38 8.82
CA GLU A 56 1.13 -7.02 9.39
C GLU A 56 1.06 -5.93 8.33
N ALA A 57 1.09 -6.27 7.05
CA ALA A 57 1.13 -5.31 5.97
C ALA A 57 -0.22 -4.68 5.67
N MET A 58 -0.17 -3.43 5.21
CA MET A 58 -1.25 -2.80 4.45
C MET A 58 -0.73 -2.45 3.07
N GLY A 59 -1.64 -2.17 2.14
CA GLY A 59 -1.28 -1.87 0.78
C GLY A 59 -1.74 -0.50 0.32
N ILE A 60 -1.04 0.01 -0.68
CA ILE A 60 -1.44 1.19 -1.45
C ILE A 60 -1.27 0.80 -2.92
N THR A 61 -2.37 0.78 -3.65
CA THR A 61 -2.35 0.35 -5.05
C THR A 61 -3.07 1.33 -5.97
N GLY A 62 -2.58 1.45 -7.18
CA GLY A 62 -3.28 2.15 -8.27
C GLY A 62 -4.26 1.25 -9.03
N PHE A 63 -4.43 0.00 -8.60
CA PHE A 63 -5.28 -0.99 -9.23
C PHE A 63 -6.46 -1.36 -8.33
N THR A 64 -6.94 -2.59 -8.42
CA THR A 64 -8.08 -3.04 -7.61
C THR A 64 -7.62 -3.70 -6.31
N LEU A 65 -8.49 -3.68 -5.30
CA LEU A 65 -8.18 -4.29 -4.01
C LEU A 65 -7.83 -5.78 -4.10
N PRO A 66 -8.54 -6.62 -4.87
CA PRO A 66 -8.20 -8.03 -4.95
C PRO A 66 -6.78 -8.32 -5.46
N THR A 67 -6.18 -7.43 -6.24
CA THR A 67 -4.80 -7.60 -6.70
C THR A 67 -3.79 -7.58 -5.55
N MET A 68 -4.19 -7.06 -4.39
CA MET A 68 -3.34 -6.95 -3.21
C MET A 68 -3.50 -8.12 -2.25
N TYR A 69 -4.48 -9.00 -2.44
CA TYR A 69 -4.77 -10.07 -1.48
C TYR A 69 -3.62 -11.05 -1.26
N ARG A 70 -2.80 -11.28 -2.24
CA ARG A 70 -1.63 -12.15 -2.09
C ARG A 70 -0.54 -11.55 -1.18
N TRP A 71 -0.52 -10.21 -1.08
CA TRP A 71 0.48 -9.47 -0.30
C TRP A 71 -0.05 -9.07 1.08
N ILE A 72 -1.35 -8.83 1.20
CA ILE A 72 -1.99 -8.34 2.41
C ILE A 72 -2.90 -9.45 2.95
N ARG A 73 -2.43 -10.11 4.01
CA ARG A 73 -3.05 -11.34 4.50
C ARG A 73 -3.92 -11.19 5.74
N SER A 74 -3.95 -10.02 6.39
CA SER A 74 -4.84 -9.79 7.51
C SER A 74 -6.09 -9.05 7.08
N GLU A 75 -7.20 -9.27 7.79
CA GLU A 75 -8.43 -8.50 7.57
C GLU A 75 -8.20 -7.02 7.85
N LEU A 76 -7.48 -6.71 8.90
CA LEU A 76 -7.17 -5.32 9.27
C LEU A 76 -6.33 -4.64 8.19
N GLY A 77 -5.32 -5.33 7.66
CA GLY A 77 -4.50 -4.81 6.56
C GLY A 77 -5.31 -4.56 5.30
N ARG A 78 -6.18 -5.50 4.95
CA ARG A 78 -7.06 -5.36 3.78
C ARG A 78 -8.07 -4.24 3.95
N ALA A 79 -8.64 -4.08 5.14
CA ALA A 79 -9.57 -3.00 5.44
C ALA A 79 -8.92 -1.62 5.36
N ASN A 80 -7.61 -1.54 5.58
CA ASN A 80 -6.86 -0.30 5.52
C ASN A 80 -6.07 -0.11 4.22
N THR A 81 -6.14 -1.07 3.30
CA THR A 81 -5.49 -0.93 1.99
C THR A 81 -6.20 0.10 1.14
N MET A 82 -5.41 0.97 0.52
CA MET A 82 -5.90 2.08 -0.30
C MET A 82 -5.93 1.69 -1.78
N TYR A 83 -7.03 1.98 -2.45
CA TYR A 83 -7.22 1.68 -3.87
C TYR A 83 -8.17 2.71 -4.51
N PRO A 84 -8.15 2.91 -5.86
CA PRO A 84 -8.87 4.01 -6.51
C PRO A 84 -10.37 4.01 -6.32
N PHE A 85 -11.00 2.85 -6.20
CA PHE A 85 -12.45 2.71 -6.09
C PHE A 85 -12.94 2.53 -4.65
N GLU A 86 -12.08 2.79 -3.68
CA GLU A 86 -12.40 2.63 -2.25
C GLU A 86 -13.66 3.42 -1.84
N LYS A 87 -13.86 4.58 -2.46
CA LYS A 87 -15.01 5.44 -2.17
C LYS A 87 -16.26 5.08 -2.98
N GLY A 88 -16.22 3.99 -3.74
CA GLY A 88 -17.38 3.44 -4.46
C GLY A 88 -17.85 4.28 -5.65
N ARG A 89 -17.00 5.13 -6.22
CA ARG A 89 -17.34 5.95 -7.38
C ARG A 89 -16.25 5.92 -8.42
N TYR A 90 -16.64 6.18 -9.66
CA TYR A 90 -15.68 6.32 -10.76
C TYR A 90 -14.86 7.59 -10.61
N LEU A 91 -13.58 7.48 -10.92
CA LEU A 91 -12.69 8.63 -11.00
C LEU A 91 -12.81 9.23 -12.40
N SER A 92 -12.75 10.55 -12.49
CA SER A 92 -12.70 11.23 -13.79
C SER A 92 -11.38 10.91 -14.49
N SER A 93 -11.40 10.78 -15.83
CA SER A 93 -10.18 10.71 -16.60
C SER A 93 -9.54 12.10 -16.63
N GLY A 94 -8.23 12.17 -16.34
CA GLY A 94 -7.54 13.43 -16.28
C GLY A 94 -6.05 13.23 -16.06
N VAL A 95 -5.39 14.28 -15.59
CA VAL A 95 -3.98 14.19 -15.22
C VAL A 95 -3.85 13.25 -14.01
N GLY A 96 -2.89 12.33 -14.05
CA GLY A 96 -2.71 11.30 -13.03
C GLY A 96 -2.72 11.83 -11.59
N ASP A 97 -2.05 12.95 -11.34
CA ASP A 97 -2.00 13.56 -10.01
C ASP A 97 -3.38 13.95 -9.49
N MET A 98 -4.26 14.45 -10.37
CA MET A 98 -5.62 14.82 -10.02
C MET A 98 -6.47 13.58 -9.69
N VAL A 99 -6.29 12.51 -10.44
CA VAL A 99 -6.98 11.23 -10.20
C VAL A 99 -6.55 10.64 -8.86
N ILE A 100 -5.27 10.65 -8.57
CA ILE A 100 -4.70 10.17 -7.31
C ILE A 100 -5.25 10.99 -6.14
N HIS A 101 -5.33 12.31 -6.28
CA HIS A 101 -5.88 13.18 -5.24
C HIS A 101 -7.38 12.91 -5.00
N GLU A 102 -8.18 12.80 -6.06
CA GLU A 102 -9.62 12.47 -5.96
C GLU A 102 -9.85 11.15 -5.22
N ALA A 103 -8.99 10.15 -5.46
CA ALA A 103 -9.07 8.85 -4.81
C ALA A 103 -8.55 8.86 -3.37
N GLY A 104 -7.94 9.97 -2.91
CA GLY A 104 -7.28 10.04 -1.61
C GLY A 104 -5.97 9.27 -1.55
N LEU A 105 -5.37 8.97 -2.71
CA LEU A 105 -4.14 8.19 -2.85
C LEU A 105 -2.88 9.05 -2.93
N ASP A 106 -2.99 10.35 -2.73
CA ASP A 106 -1.86 11.28 -2.68
C ASP A 106 -1.11 11.16 -1.34
N GLY A 107 -0.01 11.90 -1.22
CA GLY A 107 0.82 11.85 0.00
C GLY A 107 0.04 12.15 1.28
N GLU A 108 -0.83 13.14 1.26
CA GLU A 108 -1.67 13.50 2.41
C GLU A 108 -2.58 12.34 2.82
N GLY A 109 -3.28 11.74 1.85
CA GLY A 109 -4.15 10.59 2.09
C GLY A 109 -3.39 9.38 2.58
N GLN A 110 -2.23 9.10 1.99
CA GLN A 110 -1.36 7.99 2.39
C GLN A 110 -0.87 8.13 3.83
N ILE A 111 -0.35 9.30 4.20
CA ILE A 111 0.13 9.57 5.55
C ILE A 111 -0.98 9.34 6.57
N LYS A 112 -2.15 9.89 6.30
CA LYS A 112 -3.32 9.76 7.18
C LYS A 112 -3.71 8.29 7.38
N ARG A 113 -3.78 7.51 6.30
CA ARG A 113 -4.17 6.10 6.36
C ARG A 113 -3.10 5.26 7.08
N ILE A 114 -1.83 5.49 6.81
CA ILE A 114 -0.75 4.76 7.48
C ILE A 114 -0.79 4.99 8.98
N LYS A 115 -0.92 6.23 9.41
CA LYS A 115 -1.02 6.54 10.84
C LYS A 115 -2.24 5.88 11.49
N SER A 116 -3.38 5.92 10.82
CA SER A 116 -4.61 5.26 11.27
C SER A 116 -4.42 3.75 11.39
N TYR A 117 -3.76 3.13 10.42
CA TYR A 117 -3.48 1.69 10.44
C TYR A 117 -2.54 1.31 11.59
N LEU A 118 -1.49 2.08 11.82
CA LEU A 118 -0.56 1.82 12.92
C LEU A 118 -1.27 1.90 14.28
N ASP A 119 -2.16 2.86 14.46
CA ASP A 119 -2.97 2.97 15.67
C ASP A 119 -3.89 1.75 15.82
N ALA A 120 -4.49 1.30 14.74
CA ALA A 120 -5.35 0.13 14.74
C ALA A 120 -4.58 -1.16 15.07
N LEU A 121 -3.35 -1.30 14.56
CA LEU A 121 -2.48 -2.43 14.89
C LEU A 121 -2.15 -2.47 16.40
N VAL A 122 -1.82 -1.34 16.97
CA VAL A 122 -1.53 -1.24 18.41
C VAL A 122 -2.74 -1.65 19.24
N ARG A 123 -3.93 -1.19 18.86
CA ARG A 123 -5.18 -1.54 19.57
C ARG A 123 -5.56 -3.02 19.42
N ALA A 124 -5.17 -3.65 18.32
CA ALA A 124 -5.47 -5.06 18.05
C ALA A 124 -4.55 -6.02 18.81
N ARG A 125 -3.44 -5.53 19.35
CA ARG A 125 -2.48 -6.34 20.12
C ARG A 125 -2.85 -6.45 21.60
#